data_936164683e249357df1c79190ad00ae4
#
_entry.id   936164683e249357df1c79190ad00ae4
#
_cell.length_a   1.000
_cell.length_b   1.000
_cell.length_c   1.000
_cell.angle_alpha   90.00
_cell.angle_beta   90.00
_cell.angle_gamma   90.00
#
_symmetry.space_group_name_H-M   'P 1'
#
loop_
_entity.id
_entity.type
_entity.pdbx_description
1 polymer ?
#
loop_
_entity_poly.entity_id
_entity_poly.type
_entity_poly.pdbx_seq_one_letter_code
_entity_poly.pdbx_strand_id
1 'polypeptide(L)'
;KWMASHTHIQHLYNRYGEKADVCITEGTSGLFDGYHKLQGSAAEMAKLLDIPILLVVNARVSGYSLAASIYGFKHFHPQVRIAGVVFSQVSSSAHYSFLRETCADAGVDCLGYLPVCEELKLPSKHTVLTLTAKRELDSQINQAAELMEKYMDIDRLLNRCNRNFPCQYTLPYSSDTEFDAVVSPFRKIRIAV
;
A
#
# COMPACT_ATOMS: atom_id res chain seq x y z
N LYS A 1 -7.20 2.80 12.61
CA LYS A 1 -6.73 3.62 13.75
C LYS A 1 -7.87 4.33 14.48
N TRP A 2 -8.82 4.82 13.76
CA TRP A 2 -9.97 5.57 14.29
C TRP A 2 -10.83 4.77 15.28
N MET A 3 -11.00 3.47 15.03
CA MET A 3 -11.80 2.56 15.86
C MET A 3 -10.97 1.68 16.81
N ALA A 4 -9.64 1.73 16.75
CA ALA A 4 -8.79 0.82 17.48
C ALA A 4 -7.56 1.53 18.07
N SER A 5 -7.06 1.06 19.20
CA SER A 5 -5.81 1.55 19.78
C SER A 5 -4.61 1.19 18.92
N HIS A 6 -3.50 1.90 19.07
CA HIS A 6 -2.24 1.60 18.38
C HIS A 6 -1.76 0.17 18.65
N THR A 7 -1.80 -0.25 19.91
CA THR A 7 -1.39 -1.58 20.36
C THR A 7 -2.25 -2.67 19.69
N HIS A 8 -3.56 -2.45 19.60
CA HIS A 8 -4.46 -3.38 18.97
C HIS A 8 -4.18 -3.55 17.46
N ILE A 9 -3.94 -2.43 16.77
CA ILE A 9 -3.58 -2.44 15.34
C ILE A 9 -2.28 -3.21 15.11
N GLN A 10 -1.26 -2.95 15.93
CA GLN A 10 0.03 -3.64 15.85
C GLN A 10 -0.13 -5.15 16.11
N HIS A 11 -0.94 -5.51 17.12
CA HIS A 11 -1.24 -6.91 17.41
C HIS A 11 -1.90 -7.63 16.23
N LEU A 12 -2.95 -7.04 15.67
CA LEU A 12 -3.63 -7.60 14.50
C LEU A 12 -2.68 -7.76 13.32
N TYR A 13 -1.89 -6.73 13.03
CA TYR A 13 -0.94 -6.76 11.92
C TYR A 13 0.10 -7.85 12.09
N ASN A 14 0.67 -8.04 13.30
CA ASN A 14 1.61 -9.09 13.59
C ASN A 14 0.96 -10.48 13.48
N ARG A 15 -0.20 -10.66 14.12
CA ARG A 15 -0.94 -11.95 14.13
C ARG A 15 -1.24 -12.47 12.72
N TYR A 16 -1.62 -11.59 11.81
CA TYR A 16 -1.91 -11.99 10.43
C TYR A 16 -0.67 -11.98 9.54
N GLY A 17 0.25 -11.06 9.77
CA GLY A 17 1.48 -10.93 8.99
C GLY A 17 2.43 -12.11 9.16
N GLU A 18 2.52 -12.69 10.35
CA GLU A 18 3.34 -13.88 10.62
C GLU A 18 2.93 -15.13 9.80
N LYS A 19 1.70 -15.14 9.29
CA LYS A 19 1.14 -16.25 8.51
C LYS A 19 1.16 -16.01 7.00
N ALA A 20 1.65 -14.88 6.56
CA ALA A 20 1.65 -14.47 5.17
C ALA A 20 3.09 -14.31 4.63
N ASP A 21 3.31 -14.75 3.41
CA ASP A 21 4.59 -14.51 2.72
C ASP A 21 4.77 -13.03 2.38
N VAL A 22 3.68 -12.34 2.05
CA VAL A 22 3.65 -10.91 1.72
C VAL A 22 2.42 -10.25 2.32
N CYS A 23 2.61 -9.08 2.95
CA CYS A 23 1.54 -8.22 3.44
C CYS A 23 1.48 -6.93 2.65
N ILE A 24 0.34 -6.63 2.06
CA ILE A 24 0.10 -5.38 1.34
C ILE A 24 -0.95 -4.57 2.09
N THR A 25 -0.60 -3.34 2.46
CA THR A 25 -1.51 -2.40 3.11
C THR A 25 -1.81 -1.25 2.16
N GLU A 26 -3.05 -1.11 1.73
CA GLU A 26 -3.49 -0.01 0.86
C GLU A 26 -3.83 1.23 1.69
N GLY A 27 -3.29 2.40 1.29
CA GLY A 27 -3.70 3.71 1.79
C GLY A 27 -4.95 4.21 1.05
N THR A 28 -5.87 4.85 1.76
CA THR A 28 -7.18 5.27 1.20
C THR A 28 -7.21 6.69 0.64
N SER A 29 -6.22 7.52 0.97
CA SER A 29 -6.12 8.93 0.61
C SER A 29 -4.69 9.26 0.21
N GLY A 30 -4.38 10.53 0.00
CA GLY A 30 -2.99 10.97 -0.13
C GLY A 30 -2.16 10.53 1.08
N LEU A 31 -0.87 10.30 0.85
CA LEU A 31 0.03 9.70 1.84
C LEU A 31 -0.02 10.40 3.22
N PHE A 32 -0.06 11.73 3.22
CA PHE A 32 -0.05 12.55 4.43
C PHE A 32 -1.43 13.09 4.82
N ASP A 33 -2.49 12.69 4.12
CA ASP A 33 -3.84 13.20 4.32
C ASP A 33 -4.57 12.41 5.40
N GLY A 34 -4.65 13.00 6.58
CA GLY A 34 -5.42 12.49 7.71
C GLY A 34 -6.63 13.37 8.04
N TYR A 35 -7.38 13.02 9.06
CA TYR A 35 -8.50 13.84 9.54
C TYR A 35 -8.03 15.15 10.19
N HIS A 36 -6.82 15.19 10.71
CA HIS A 36 -6.14 16.40 11.16
C HIS A 36 -4.65 16.26 10.85
N LYS A 37 -4.19 16.92 9.79
CA LYS A 37 -2.82 16.77 9.28
C LYS A 37 -2.45 15.29 9.08
N LEU A 38 -1.37 14.82 9.73
CA LEU A 38 -0.92 13.44 9.64
C LEU A 38 -1.79 12.43 10.41
N GLN A 39 -2.63 12.88 11.33
CA GLN A 39 -3.40 11.97 12.18
C GLN A 39 -4.43 11.17 11.38
N GLY A 40 -4.31 9.87 11.41
CA GLY A 40 -5.15 8.95 10.64
C GLY A 40 -4.72 8.74 9.19
N SER A 41 -3.61 9.35 8.75
CA SER A 41 -3.09 9.19 7.39
C SER A 41 -2.42 7.83 7.17
N ALA A 42 -2.21 7.48 5.90
CA ALA A 42 -1.42 6.30 5.51
C ALA A 42 0.02 6.37 6.04
N ALA A 43 0.62 7.56 6.06
CA ALA A 43 1.96 7.79 6.62
C ALA A 43 2.02 7.48 8.13
N GLU A 44 1.00 7.86 8.90
CA GLU A 44 0.94 7.53 10.32
C GLU A 44 0.79 6.03 10.55
N MET A 45 0.00 5.34 9.72
CA MET A 45 -0.13 3.88 9.79
C MET A 45 1.17 3.17 9.43
N ALA A 46 1.87 3.63 8.39
CA ALA A 46 3.15 3.08 8.01
C ALA A 46 4.21 3.23 9.11
N LYS A 47 4.23 4.39 9.80
CA LYS A 47 5.09 4.62 10.97
C LYS A 47 4.71 3.69 12.13
N LEU A 48 3.43 3.59 12.44
CA LEU A 48 2.94 2.77 13.56
C LEU A 48 3.29 1.31 13.37
N LEU A 49 3.23 0.83 12.13
CA LEU A 49 3.52 -0.55 11.77
C LEU A 49 4.98 -0.77 11.35
N ASP A 50 5.80 0.28 11.29
CA ASP A 50 7.17 0.26 10.80
C ASP A 50 7.30 -0.42 9.42
N ILE A 51 6.41 -0.09 8.49
CA ILE A 51 6.42 -0.63 7.13
C ILE A 51 6.92 0.40 6.11
N PRO A 52 7.68 -0.04 5.11
CA PRO A 52 8.10 0.82 4.01
C PRO A 52 6.93 1.13 3.07
N ILE A 53 7.00 2.26 2.39
CA ILE A 53 5.96 2.74 1.50
C ILE A 53 6.41 2.64 0.06
N LEU A 54 5.61 1.98 -0.76
CA LEU A 54 5.70 2.06 -2.21
C LEU A 54 4.80 3.20 -2.70
N LEU A 55 5.40 4.24 -3.28
CA LEU A 55 4.64 5.31 -3.92
C LEU A 55 4.18 4.88 -5.30
N VAL A 56 2.87 4.93 -5.54
CA VAL A 56 2.30 4.77 -6.87
C VAL A 56 1.93 6.15 -7.39
N VAL A 57 2.61 6.58 -8.46
CA VAL A 57 2.48 7.93 -9.00
C VAL A 57 1.88 7.89 -10.40
N ASN A 58 0.80 8.61 -10.61
CA ASN A 58 0.20 8.76 -11.94
C ASN A 58 1.07 9.69 -12.80
N ALA A 59 1.65 9.15 -13.87
CA ALA A 59 2.56 9.85 -14.75
C ALA A 59 1.90 10.41 -16.03
N ARG A 60 0.58 10.34 -16.14
CA ARG A 60 -0.13 10.69 -17.39
C ARG A 60 0.15 12.10 -17.88
N VAL A 61 0.29 13.05 -16.97
CA VAL A 61 0.60 14.46 -17.28
C VAL A 61 1.69 14.93 -16.33
N SER A 62 2.90 14.41 -16.51
CA SER A 62 4.01 14.67 -15.58
C SER A 62 5.21 15.25 -16.32
N GLY A 63 5.69 16.38 -15.86
CA GLY A 63 6.96 16.98 -16.24
C GLY A 63 8.00 16.83 -15.14
N TYR A 64 9.12 17.54 -15.28
CA TYR A 64 10.25 17.47 -14.33
C TYR A 64 9.89 17.94 -12.90
N SER A 65 8.84 18.74 -12.73
CA SER A 65 8.32 19.11 -11.40
C SER A 65 7.93 17.91 -10.53
N LEU A 66 7.78 16.73 -11.13
CA LEU A 66 7.55 15.49 -10.42
C LEU A 66 8.73 15.12 -9.50
N ALA A 67 9.98 15.47 -9.87
CA ALA A 67 11.15 15.30 -9.01
C ALA A 67 10.97 16.03 -7.67
N ALA A 68 10.50 17.28 -7.71
CA ALA A 68 10.23 18.06 -6.49
C ALA A 68 9.13 17.41 -5.63
N SER A 69 8.09 16.87 -6.26
CA SER A 69 7.01 16.18 -5.54
C SER A 69 7.51 14.91 -4.88
N ILE A 70 8.26 14.06 -5.59
CA ILE A 70 8.84 12.82 -5.06
C ILE A 70 9.84 13.13 -3.94
N TYR A 71 10.70 14.13 -4.14
CA TYR A 71 11.61 14.62 -3.12
C TYR A 71 10.86 15.09 -1.87
N GLY A 72 9.76 15.82 -2.05
CA GLY A 72 8.88 16.24 -0.97
C GLY A 72 8.31 15.05 -0.20
N PHE A 73 7.76 14.05 -0.87
CA PHE A 73 7.25 12.83 -0.22
C PHE A 73 8.33 12.12 0.61
N LYS A 74 9.55 12.05 0.09
CA LYS A 74 10.67 11.41 0.78
C LYS A 74 11.12 12.15 2.02
N HIS A 75 11.16 13.49 1.97
CA HIS A 75 11.79 14.31 2.99
C HIS A 75 10.82 15.03 3.93
N PHE A 76 9.53 15.07 3.61
CA PHE A 76 8.53 15.77 4.40
C PHE A 76 8.43 15.27 5.84
N HIS A 77 8.62 13.96 6.05
CA HIS A 77 8.58 13.38 7.39
C HIS A 77 9.68 12.34 7.57
N PRO A 78 10.67 12.57 8.47
CA PRO A 78 11.88 11.75 8.58
C PRO A 78 11.63 10.30 9.01
N GLN A 79 10.51 10.01 9.67
CA GLN A 79 10.15 8.67 10.13
C GLN A 79 9.33 7.88 9.09
N VAL A 80 9.02 8.48 7.94
CA VAL A 80 8.31 7.80 6.84
C VAL A 80 9.33 7.30 5.85
N ARG A 81 9.37 5.99 5.61
CA ARG A 81 10.34 5.36 4.72
C ARG A 81 9.72 5.07 3.37
N ILE A 82 10.18 5.78 2.34
CA ILE A 82 9.80 5.49 0.95
C ILE A 82 10.76 4.42 0.41
N ALA A 83 10.22 3.25 0.10
CA ALA A 83 10.99 2.13 -0.47
C ALA A 83 11.34 2.38 -1.93
N GLY A 84 10.43 3.01 -2.66
CA GLY A 84 10.60 3.34 -4.06
C GLY A 84 9.33 3.90 -4.68
N VAL A 85 9.40 4.15 -5.98
CA VAL A 85 8.31 4.68 -6.80
C VAL A 85 7.99 3.72 -7.93
N VAL A 86 6.71 3.52 -8.18
CA VAL A 86 6.17 2.89 -9.38
C VAL A 86 5.29 3.91 -10.09
N PHE A 87 5.48 4.05 -11.40
CA PHE A 87 4.66 4.95 -12.20
C PHE A 87 3.50 4.23 -12.85
N SER A 88 2.31 4.78 -12.79
CA SER A 88 1.15 4.34 -13.57
C SER A 88 0.90 5.26 -14.75
N GLN A 89 0.21 4.77 -15.78
CA GLN A 89 -0.18 5.55 -16.98
C GLN A 89 1.03 6.07 -17.77
N VAL A 90 2.08 5.28 -17.89
CA VAL A 90 3.25 5.63 -18.70
C VAL A 90 2.97 5.37 -20.18
N SER A 91 3.19 6.36 -21.03
CA SER A 91 2.80 6.34 -22.43
C SER A 91 3.81 5.69 -23.37
N SER A 92 5.11 5.66 -23.00
CA SER A 92 6.18 5.15 -23.85
C SER A 92 7.44 4.80 -23.04
N SER A 93 8.36 4.05 -23.65
CA SER A 93 9.68 3.76 -23.08
C SER A 93 10.54 5.01 -22.87
N ALA A 94 10.46 5.99 -23.78
CA ALA A 94 11.14 7.27 -23.64
C ALA A 94 10.62 8.05 -22.44
N HIS A 95 9.28 8.05 -22.26
CA HIS A 95 8.66 8.65 -21.09
C HIS A 95 9.12 7.96 -19.79
N TYR A 96 9.21 6.64 -19.79
CA TYR A 96 9.73 5.90 -18.62
C TYR A 96 11.20 6.25 -18.32
N SER A 97 12.06 6.35 -19.35
CA SER A 97 13.45 6.75 -19.16
C SER A 97 13.57 8.12 -18.48
N PHE A 98 12.78 9.09 -18.92
CA PHE A 98 12.69 10.41 -18.28
C PHE A 98 12.23 10.33 -16.82
N LEU A 99 11.21 9.53 -16.52
CA LEU A 99 10.70 9.33 -15.15
C LEU A 99 11.73 8.67 -14.25
N ARG A 100 12.53 7.75 -14.78
CA ARG A 100 13.61 7.10 -14.03
C ARG A 100 14.72 8.08 -13.68
N GLU A 101 15.10 8.98 -14.59
CA GLU A 101 16.05 10.07 -14.30
C GLU A 101 15.48 11.02 -13.24
N THR A 102 14.20 11.38 -13.37
CA THR A 102 13.46 12.18 -12.39
C THR A 102 13.51 11.58 -10.96
N CYS A 103 13.37 10.26 -10.85
CA CYS A 103 13.52 9.56 -9.57
C CYS A 103 14.97 9.62 -9.05
N ALA A 104 15.95 9.45 -9.92
CA ALA A 104 17.36 9.53 -9.54
C ALA A 104 17.71 10.91 -8.97
N ASP A 105 17.23 11.98 -9.59
CA ASP A 105 17.41 13.35 -9.11
C ASP A 105 16.75 13.60 -7.75
N ALA A 106 15.59 12.97 -7.51
CA ALA A 106 14.92 12.98 -6.21
C ALA A 106 15.57 12.03 -5.18
N GLY A 107 16.56 11.24 -5.61
CA GLY A 107 17.26 10.27 -4.77
C GLY A 107 16.37 9.10 -4.34
N VAL A 108 15.35 8.70 -5.12
CA VAL A 108 14.43 7.61 -4.83
C VAL A 108 14.56 6.52 -5.88
N ASP A 109 14.47 5.25 -5.46
CA ASP A 109 14.49 4.13 -6.39
C ASP A 109 13.22 4.11 -7.27
N CYS A 110 13.41 4.05 -8.58
CA CYS A 110 12.35 3.73 -9.52
C CYS A 110 12.26 2.20 -9.65
N LEU A 111 11.14 1.62 -9.22
CA LEU A 111 10.92 0.17 -9.18
C LEU A 111 10.15 -0.36 -10.39
N GLY A 112 9.79 0.52 -11.31
CA GLY A 112 9.11 0.15 -12.53
C GLY A 112 7.93 1.05 -12.88
N TYR A 113 7.12 0.57 -13.81
CA TYR A 113 5.96 1.31 -14.28
C TYR A 113 4.85 0.38 -14.78
N LEU A 114 3.65 0.91 -14.88
CA LEU A 114 2.54 0.30 -15.59
C LEU A 114 2.19 1.18 -16.81
N PRO A 115 2.14 0.62 -18.01
CA PRO A 115 1.76 1.36 -19.20
C PRO A 115 0.29 1.77 -19.17
N VAL A 116 -0.08 2.68 -20.05
CA VAL A 116 -1.50 2.94 -20.33
C VAL A 116 -2.12 1.66 -20.89
N CYS A 117 -3.09 1.10 -20.19
CA CYS A 117 -3.83 -0.07 -20.61
C CYS A 117 -5.33 0.21 -20.49
N GLU A 118 -5.99 0.43 -21.61
CA GLU A 118 -7.43 0.73 -21.63
C GLU A 118 -8.28 -0.52 -21.34
N GLU A 119 -7.70 -1.70 -21.52
CA GLU A 119 -8.37 -2.98 -21.30
C GLU A 119 -8.49 -3.35 -19.82
N LEU A 120 -7.59 -2.80 -18.97
CA LEU A 120 -7.62 -2.99 -17.52
C LEU A 120 -8.57 -1.98 -16.84
N LYS A 121 -9.85 -2.08 -17.13
CA LYS A 121 -10.88 -1.32 -16.42
C LYS A 121 -11.43 -2.16 -15.28
N LEU A 122 -10.82 -2.05 -14.11
CA LEU A 122 -11.38 -2.66 -12.91
C LEU A 122 -12.80 -2.12 -12.66
N PRO A 123 -13.76 -3.00 -12.33
CA PRO A 123 -15.11 -2.56 -11.98
C PRO A 123 -15.06 -1.59 -10.81
N SER A 124 -15.95 -0.60 -10.84
CA SER A 124 -16.03 0.37 -9.73
C SER A 124 -16.36 -0.37 -8.42
N LYS A 125 -15.92 0.18 -7.29
CA LYS A 125 -16.12 -0.39 -5.94
C LYS A 125 -17.58 -0.75 -5.58
N HIS A 126 -18.53 -0.31 -6.39
CA HIS A 126 -19.98 -0.54 -6.20
C HIS A 126 -20.59 -1.58 -7.14
N THR A 127 -19.80 -2.25 -7.97
CA THR A 127 -20.32 -3.27 -8.87
C THR A 127 -20.58 -4.55 -8.10
N VAL A 128 -21.83 -5.02 -8.11
CA VAL A 128 -22.22 -6.31 -7.50
C VAL A 128 -21.49 -7.43 -8.24
N LEU A 129 -20.72 -8.24 -7.52
CA LEU A 129 -20.00 -9.38 -8.05
C LEU A 129 -20.98 -10.51 -8.43
N THR A 130 -21.37 -10.56 -9.70
CA THR A 130 -22.01 -11.74 -10.29
C THR A 130 -20.96 -12.80 -10.64
N LEU A 131 -21.36 -14.04 -10.88
CA LEU A 131 -20.44 -15.13 -11.28
C LEU A 131 -19.71 -14.80 -12.59
N THR A 132 -20.35 -14.11 -13.52
CA THR A 132 -19.74 -13.64 -14.77
C THR A 132 -18.70 -12.55 -14.49
N ALA A 133 -19.07 -11.57 -13.66
CA ALA A 133 -18.15 -10.51 -13.23
C ALA A 133 -16.91 -11.04 -12.48
N LYS A 134 -17.05 -12.16 -11.76
CA LYS A 134 -15.91 -12.80 -11.08
C LYS A 134 -14.90 -13.37 -12.08
N ARG A 135 -15.35 -14.06 -13.14
CA ARG A 135 -14.45 -14.60 -14.17
C ARG A 135 -13.74 -13.50 -14.96
N GLU A 136 -14.46 -12.42 -15.27
CA GLU A 136 -13.87 -11.23 -15.91
C GLU A 136 -12.83 -10.57 -15.00
N LEU A 137 -13.12 -10.47 -13.70
CA LEU A 137 -12.18 -9.94 -12.71
C LEU A 137 -10.92 -10.81 -12.59
N ASP A 138 -11.05 -12.14 -12.52
CA ASP A 138 -9.91 -13.06 -12.46
C ASP A 138 -9.03 -12.92 -13.72
N SER A 139 -9.62 -12.76 -14.90
CA SER A 139 -8.88 -12.50 -16.14
C SER A 139 -8.13 -11.16 -16.08
N GLN A 140 -8.77 -10.11 -15.59
CA GLN A 140 -8.15 -8.78 -15.45
C GLN A 140 -7.01 -8.78 -14.42
N ILE A 141 -7.17 -9.51 -13.31
CA ILE A 141 -6.12 -9.68 -12.30
C ILE A 141 -4.90 -10.38 -12.89
N ASN A 142 -5.09 -11.47 -13.64
CA ASN A 142 -4.00 -12.18 -14.29
C ASN A 142 -3.27 -11.29 -15.31
N GLN A 143 -4.01 -10.54 -16.10
CA GLN A 143 -3.45 -9.59 -17.07
C GLN A 143 -2.65 -8.47 -16.36
N ALA A 144 -3.16 -7.97 -15.24
CA ALA A 144 -2.46 -6.99 -14.43
C ALA A 144 -1.16 -7.57 -13.84
N ALA A 145 -1.20 -8.82 -13.36
CA ALA A 145 -0.02 -9.51 -12.84
C ALA A 145 1.07 -9.68 -13.90
N GLU A 146 0.71 -10.12 -15.12
CA GLU A 146 1.66 -10.24 -16.25
C GLU A 146 2.31 -8.89 -16.60
N LEU A 147 1.53 -7.79 -16.57
CA LEU A 147 2.07 -6.45 -16.79
C LEU A 147 3.01 -6.02 -15.67
N MET A 148 2.70 -6.35 -14.42
CA MET A 148 3.56 -6.05 -13.28
C MET A 148 4.88 -6.83 -13.39
N GLU A 149 4.85 -8.12 -13.67
CA GLU A 149 6.05 -8.96 -13.86
C GLU A 149 6.92 -8.44 -15.02
N LYS A 150 6.30 -7.96 -16.08
CA LYS A 150 7.01 -7.48 -17.27
C LYS A 150 7.68 -6.11 -17.08
N TYR A 151 7.03 -5.21 -16.32
CA TYR A 151 7.43 -3.81 -16.28
C TYR A 151 7.93 -3.32 -14.91
N MET A 152 7.86 -4.16 -13.88
CA MET A 152 8.34 -3.84 -12.54
C MET A 152 9.47 -4.78 -12.12
N ASP A 153 10.40 -4.27 -11.36
CA ASP A 153 11.45 -5.04 -10.72
C ASP A 153 10.93 -5.59 -9.37
N ILE A 154 10.20 -6.71 -9.46
CA ILE A 154 9.53 -7.34 -8.31
C ILE A 154 10.54 -7.80 -7.27
N ASP A 155 11.68 -8.38 -7.67
CA ASP A 155 12.71 -8.84 -6.74
C ASP A 155 13.30 -7.67 -5.95
N ARG A 156 13.59 -6.56 -6.63
CA ARG A 156 14.06 -5.35 -5.98
C ARG A 156 13.01 -4.74 -5.05
N LEU A 157 11.74 -4.75 -5.45
CA LEU A 157 10.63 -4.32 -4.62
C LEU A 157 10.57 -5.14 -3.33
N LEU A 158 10.58 -6.46 -3.42
CA LEU A 158 10.54 -7.36 -2.26
C LEU A 158 11.74 -7.14 -1.34
N ASN A 159 12.95 -7.01 -1.90
CA ASN A 159 14.16 -6.71 -1.13
C ASN A 159 14.09 -5.36 -0.39
N ARG A 160 13.49 -4.33 -1.01
CA ARG A 160 13.30 -3.01 -0.39
C ARG A 160 12.20 -2.97 0.66
N CYS A 161 11.22 -3.85 0.52
CA CYS A 161 10.07 -3.95 1.42
C CYS A 161 10.20 -5.07 2.44
N ASN A 162 11.34 -5.73 2.50
CA ASN A 162 11.57 -6.81 3.45
C ASN A 162 11.44 -6.32 4.90
N ARG A 163 10.71 -7.09 5.69
CA ARG A 163 10.48 -6.86 7.09
C ARG A 163 10.37 -8.19 7.83
N ASN A 164 11.00 -8.29 8.98
CA ASN A 164 10.90 -9.45 9.84
C ASN A 164 9.74 -9.32 10.82
N PHE A 165 9.00 -10.42 10.98
CA PHE A 165 8.03 -10.60 12.06
C PHE A 165 8.60 -11.55 13.11
N PRO A 166 8.18 -11.44 14.40
CA PRO A 166 7.35 -10.37 14.96
C PRO A 166 8.10 -9.04 14.97
N CYS A 167 7.32 -7.96 14.90
CA CYS A 167 7.89 -6.63 15.10
C CYS A 167 8.32 -6.46 16.56
N GLN A 168 9.28 -5.61 16.82
CA GLN A 168 9.85 -5.35 18.15
C GLN A 168 8.87 -4.73 19.18
N TYR A 169 7.57 -4.89 18.98
CA TYR A 169 6.57 -4.39 19.90
C TYR A 169 6.34 -5.37 21.03
N THR A 170 6.65 -4.97 22.23
CA THR A 170 6.18 -5.64 23.45
C THR A 170 4.67 -5.39 23.55
N LEU A 171 3.89 -6.39 23.18
CA LEU A 171 2.44 -6.31 23.32
C LEU A 171 2.08 -6.59 24.78
N PRO A 172 1.19 -5.79 25.39
CA PRO A 172 0.73 -6.04 26.75
C PRO A 172 -0.15 -7.30 26.86
N TYR A 173 -0.57 -7.86 25.73
CA TYR A 173 -1.42 -9.05 25.67
C TYR A 173 -0.61 -10.23 25.12
N SER A 174 -0.33 -11.18 25.98
CA SER A 174 0.47 -12.36 25.64
C SER A 174 -0.34 -13.59 25.22
N SER A 175 -1.68 -13.55 25.29
CA SER A 175 -2.52 -14.67 24.90
C SER A 175 -3.73 -14.26 24.07
N ASP A 176 -4.05 -15.08 23.06
CA ASP A 176 -5.27 -14.97 22.25
C ASP A 176 -6.55 -15.08 23.11
N THR A 177 -6.47 -15.76 24.26
CA THR A 177 -7.57 -15.97 25.18
C THR A 177 -8.02 -14.71 25.91
N GLU A 178 -7.11 -13.81 26.25
CA GLU A 178 -7.47 -12.53 26.88
C GLU A 178 -8.12 -11.56 25.91
N PHE A 179 -7.72 -11.59 24.63
CA PHE A 179 -8.30 -10.76 23.60
C PHE A 179 -9.74 -11.21 23.26
N ASP A 180 -9.96 -12.51 23.17
CA ASP A 180 -11.29 -13.09 22.94
C ASP A 180 -12.21 -12.85 24.15
N ALA A 181 -11.66 -12.80 25.36
CA ALA A 181 -12.42 -12.49 26.57
C ALA A 181 -12.86 -11.02 26.65
N VAL A 182 -12.06 -10.07 26.14
CA VAL A 182 -12.43 -8.64 26.10
C VAL A 182 -13.51 -8.35 25.05
N VAL A 183 -13.56 -9.13 23.96
CA VAL A 183 -14.62 -9.04 22.94
C VAL A 183 -15.87 -9.80 23.33
N SER A 184 -15.78 -10.72 24.29
CA SER A 184 -16.87 -11.58 24.79
C SER A 184 -18.06 -10.83 25.43
N PRO A 185 -17.92 -9.66 26.13
CA PRO A 185 -19.10 -8.97 26.70
C PRO A 185 -20.03 -8.36 25.63
N PHE A 186 -19.62 -8.23 24.40
CA PHE A 186 -20.50 -7.84 23.30
C PHE A 186 -21.28 -9.02 22.70
N ARG A 187 -21.60 -9.99 23.54
CA ARG A 187 -22.45 -11.11 23.19
C ARG A 187 -23.78 -10.62 22.62
N LYS A 188 -23.95 -10.84 21.31
CA LYS A 188 -25.22 -10.84 20.62
C LYS A 188 -25.94 -9.50 20.50
N ILE A 189 -25.32 -8.53 19.86
CA ILE A 189 -26.12 -7.54 19.15
C ILE A 189 -26.65 -8.24 17.88
N ARG A 190 -27.92 -8.65 17.91
CA ARG A 190 -28.63 -9.06 16.70
C ARG A 190 -29.06 -7.79 15.99
N ILE A 191 -28.37 -7.47 14.89
CA ILE A 191 -28.87 -6.43 13.98
C ILE A 191 -29.93 -7.12 13.13
N ALA A 192 -31.19 -6.72 13.33
CA ALA A 192 -32.25 -7.04 12.39
C ALA A 192 -32.02 -6.21 11.13
N VAL A 193 -31.90 -6.87 9.99
CA VAL A 193 -31.92 -6.27 8.65
C VAL A 193 -33.34 -6.32 8.14
#